data_19a4bb89b9b55a7bd49948f55e74fe52
#
_entry.id   19a4bb89b9b55a7bd49948f55e74fe52
#
_cell.length_a   1.000
_cell.length_b   1.000
_cell.length_c   1.000
_cell.angle_alpha   90.00
_cell.angle_beta   90.00
_cell.angle_gamma   90.00
#
_symmetry.space_group_name_H-M   'P 1'
#
loop_
_entity.id
_entity.type
_entity.pdbx_description
1 polymer ?
#
loop_
_entity_poly.entity_id
_entity_poly.type
_entity_poly.pdbx_seq_one_letter_code
_entity_poly.pdbx_strand_id
1 'polypeptide(L)'
;MNPTAPTGPPSLEDIAAAGTRRQRDADRLKKSGDELKELVLAALREGVHRPTEVAKASGWTGAHVRKMARDAGIEPDERYRERAERLKKAQAGESE
;
A
#
# COMPACT_ATOMS: atom_id res chain seq x y z
N MET A 1 -27.68 -9.05 12.20
CA MET A 1 -27.90 -10.45 12.57
C MET A 1 -27.35 -11.34 11.46
N ASN A 2 -26.48 -12.23 11.81
CA ASN A 2 -25.95 -13.15 10.81
C ASN A 2 -27.06 -14.06 10.31
N PRO A 3 -27.18 -14.22 9.00
CA PRO A 3 -28.09 -15.22 8.49
C PRO A 3 -27.68 -16.58 9.04
N THR A 4 -28.62 -17.29 9.56
CA THR A 4 -28.40 -18.63 10.02
C THR A 4 -27.86 -19.47 8.86
N ALA A 5 -26.85 -20.28 9.13
CA ALA A 5 -26.39 -21.21 8.15
C ALA A 5 -27.57 -22.07 7.65
N PRO A 6 -27.66 -22.30 6.35
CA PRO A 6 -28.75 -23.12 5.83
C PRO A 6 -28.73 -24.52 6.45
N THR A 7 -29.90 -25.03 6.78
CA THR A 7 -30.05 -26.35 7.40
C THR A 7 -29.86 -27.53 6.44
N GLY A 8 -29.08 -27.34 5.41
CA GLY A 8 -28.76 -28.34 4.43
C GLY A 8 -27.56 -27.93 3.60
N PRO A 9 -27.15 -28.73 2.64
CA PRO A 9 -26.05 -28.34 1.76
C PRO A 9 -26.45 -27.09 0.99
N PRO A 10 -25.50 -26.13 0.79
CA PRO A 10 -25.79 -24.91 0.05
C PRO A 10 -26.17 -25.23 -1.40
N SER A 11 -27.10 -24.47 -1.95
CA SER A 11 -27.50 -24.60 -3.34
C SER A 11 -26.48 -23.93 -4.26
N LEU A 12 -26.51 -24.27 -5.54
CA LEU A 12 -25.68 -23.59 -6.53
C LEU A 12 -26.04 -22.11 -6.64
N GLU A 13 -27.29 -21.75 -6.42
CA GLU A 13 -27.71 -20.34 -6.38
C GLU A 13 -27.08 -19.58 -5.23
N ASP A 14 -26.99 -20.19 -4.06
CA ASP A 14 -26.34 -19.59 -2.88
C ASP A 14 -24.87 -19.37 -3.15
N ILE A 15 -24.22 -20.33 -3.76
CA ILE A 15 -22.80 -20.24 -4.12
C ILE A 15 -22.58 -19.14 -5.15
N ALA A 16 -23.44 -19.08 -6.18
CA ALA A 16 -23.36 -18.05 -7.22
C ALA A 16 -23.57 -16.65 -6.65
N ALA A 17 -24.53 -16.49 -5.74
CA ALA A 17 -24.78 -15.19 -5.09
C ALA A 17 -23.57 -14.74 -4.24
N ALA A 18 -23.00 -15.66 -3.48
CA ALA A 18 -21.81 -15.37 -2.68
C ALA A 18 -20.60 -15.05 -3.57
N GLY A 19 -20.43 -15.78 -4.67
CA GLY A 19 -19.37 -15.55 -5.64
C GLY A 19 -19.50 -14.18 -6.31
N THR A 20 -20.70 -13.78 -6.69
CA THR A 20 -20.95 -12.46 -7.26
C THR A 20 -20.64 -11.34 -6.26
N ARG A 21 -21.03 -11.54 -5.01
CA ARG A 21 -20.75 -10.57 -3.93
C ARG A 21 -19.26 -10.41 -3.71
N ARG A 22 -18.55 -11.52 -3.66
CA ARG A 22 -17.09 -11.51 -3.51
C ARG A 22 -16.42 -10.80 -4.67
N GLN A 23 -16.88 -11.02 -5.89
CA GLN A 23 -16.32 -10.35 -7.07
C GLN A 23 -16.51 -8.84 -7.01
N ARG A 24 -17.68 -8.38 -6.61
CA ARG A 24 -17.94 -6.95 -6.41
C ARG A 24 -17.05 -6.34 -5.34
N ASP A 25 -16.84 -7.07 -4.24
CA ASP A 25 -15.97 -6.60 -3.15
C ASP A 25 -14.51 -6.53 -3.61
N ALA A 26 -14.05 -7.51 -4.39
CA ALA A 26 -12.71 -7.51 -4.97
C ALA A 26 -12.51 -6.33 -5.93
N ASP A 27 -13.51 -6.04 -6.76
CA ASP A 27 -13.47 -4.91 -7.69
C ASP A 27 -13.43 -3.58 -6.93
N ARG A 28 -14.21 -3.45 -5.87
CA ARG A 28 -14.19 -2.26 -5.01
C ARG A 28 -12.86 -2.08 -4.31
N LEU A 29 -12.29 -3.16 -3.79
CA LEU A 29 -10.99 -3.14 -3.13
C LEU A 29 -9.90 -2.72 -4.11
N LYS A 30 -9.91 -3.27 -5.31
CA LYS A 30 -8.97 -2.90 -6.36
C LYS A 30 -9.09 -1.42 -6.71
N LYS A 31 -10.30 -0.94 -6.92
CA LYS A 31 -10.56 0.46 -7.27
C LYS A 31 -10.10 1.41 -6.16
N SER A 32 -10.47 1.14 -4.91
CA SER A 32 -10.06 1.97 -3.80
C SER A 32 -8.55 1.92 -3.56
N GLY A 33 -7.94 0.76 -3.79
CA GLY A 33 -6.48 0.61 -3.73
C GLY A 33 -5.76 1.42 -4.79
N ASP A 34 -6.28 1.42 -6.02
CA ASP A 34 -5.72 2.20 -7.12
C ASP A 34 -5.86 3.71 -6.86
N GLU A 35 -7.00 4.15 -6.35
CA GLU A 35 -7.23 5.54 -5.97
C GLU A 35 -6.27 5.98 -4.86
N LEU A 36 -6.10 5.15 -3.83
CA LEU A 36 -5.17 5.42 -2.74
C LEU A 36 -3.73 5.50 -3.26
N LYS A 37 -3.35 4.59 -4.14
CA LYS A 37 -2.02 4.59 -4.77
C LYS A 37 -1.75 5.89 -5.50
N GLU A 38 -2.70 6.36 -6.28
CA GLU A 38 -2.57 7.64 -7.02
C GLU A 38 -2.38 8.82 -6.07
N LEU A 39 -3.15 8.86 -4.98
CA LEU A 39 -3.02 9.91 -3.96
C LEU A 39 -1.67 9.87 -3.26
N VAL A 40 -1.20 8.67 -2.92
CA VAL A 40 0.10 8.47 -2.28
C VAL A 40 1.22 8.93 -3.22
N LEU A 41 1.19 8.51 -4.49
CA LEU A 41 2.20 8.91 -5.47
C LEU A 41 2.19 10.41 -5.72
N ALA A 42 1.03 11.03 -5.79
CA ALA A 42 0.91 12.49 -5.94
C ALA A 42 1.51 13.21 -4.74
N ALA A 43 1.22 12.76 -3.53
CA ALA A 43 1.77 13.35 -2.31
C ALA A 43 3.31 13.25 -2.27
N LEU A 44 3.85 12.10 -2.69
CA LEU A 44 5.30 11.89 -2.74
C LEU A 44 5.97 12.76 -3.81
N ARG A 45 5.32 12.95 -4.96
CA ARG A 45 5.83 13.82 -6.02
C ARG A 45 5.89 15.29 -5.61
N GLU A 46 4.91 15.73 -4.84
CA GLU A 46 4.90 17.11 -4.33
C GLU A 46 6.00 17.37 -3.29
N GLY A 47 6.44 16.32 -2.60
CA GLY A 47 7.53 16.42 -1.64
C GLY A 47 7.20 17.18 -0.36
N VAL A 48 5.92 17.49 -0.12
CA VAL A 48 5.49 18.22 1.08
C VAL A 48 5.47 17.29 2.30
N HIS A 49 5.10 16.05 2.10
CA HIS A 49 4.99 15.05 3.17
C HIS A 49 6.12 14.02 3.09
N ARG A 50 6.60 13.61 4.23
CA ARG A 50 7.61 12.56 4.31
C ARG A 50 6.99 11.20 3.98
N PRO A 51 7.75 10.27 3.37
CA PRO A 51 7.24 8.93 3.08
C PRO A 51 6.68 8.21 4.31
N THR A 52 7.27 8.42 5.48
CA THR A 52 6.78 7.84 6.74
C THR A 52 5.40 8.38 7.13
N GLU A 53 5.16 9.66 6.92
CA GLU A 53 3.85 10.29 7.18
C GLU A 53 2.79 9.77 6.22
N VAL A 54 3.16 9.65 4.95
CA VAL A 54 2.27 9.12 3.91
C VAL A 54 1.92 7.66 4.19
N ALA A 55 2.90 6.86 4.57
CA ALA A 55 2.69 5.46 4.93
C ALA A 55 1.72 5.34 6.12
N LYS A 56 1.94 6.14 7.16
CA LYS A 56 1.09 6.14 8.35
C LYS A 56 -0.34 6.54 8.00
N ALA A 57 -0.52 7.57 7.20
CA ALA A 57 -1.85 8.05 6.79
C ALA A 57 -2.57 7.04 5.91
N SER A 58 -1.86 6.38 5.00
CA SER A 58 -2.44 5.41 4.08
C SER A 58 -2.79 4.06 4.73
N GLY A 59 -2.17 3.76 5.86
CA GLY A 59 -2.27 2.45 6.48
C GLY A 59 -1.35 1.39 5.84
N TRP A 60 -0.56 1.77 4.85
CA TRP A 60 0.43 0.90 4.23
C TRP A 60 1.76 0.97 5.00
N THR A 61 2.60 -0.05 4.82
CA THR A 61 3.93 -0.05 5.43
C THR A 61 4.85 0.95 4.72
N GLY A 62 5.84 1.47 5.45
CA GLY A 62 6.85 2.35 4.86
C GLY A 62 7.61 1.66 3.73
N ALA A 63 7.89 0.36 3.88
CA ALA A 63 8.55 -0.43 2.84
C ALA A 63 7.73 -0.48 1.55
N HIS A 64 6.41 -0.68 1.67
CA HIS A 64 5.49 -0.72 0.53
C HIS A 64 5.44 0.64 -0.19
N VAL A 65 5.31 1.72 0.58
CA VAL A 65 5.28 3.09 0.02
C VAL A 65 6.58 3.40 -0.71
N ARG A 66 7.73 3.06 -0.13
CA ARG A 66 9.03 3.27 -0.77
C ARG A 66 9.18 2.45 -2.05
N LYS A 67 8.71 1.23 -2.05
CA LYS A 67 8.72 0.37 -3.24
C LYS A 67 7.88 0.97 -4.36
N MET A 68 6.66 1.44 -4.04
CA MET A 68 5.79 2.09 -5.03
C MET A 68 6.44 3.35 -5.60
N ALA A 69 7.08 4.15 -4.75
CA ALA A 69 7.77 5.36 -5.19
C ALA A 69 8.90 5.03 -6.18
N ARG A 70 9.71 4.01 -5.86
CA ARG A 70 10.79 3.57 -6.76
C ARG A 70 10.25 3.05 -8.09
N ASP A 71 9.21 2.24 -8.05
CA ASP A 71 8.58 1.70 -9.25
C ASP A 71 7.97 2.79 -10.13
N ALA A 72 7.53 3.89 -9.53
CA ALA A 72 6.99 5.06 -10.24
C ALA A 72 8.08 6.05 -10.66
N GLY A 73 9.35 5.79 -10.36
CA GLY A 73 10.45 6.68 -10.71
C GLY A 73 10.53 7.94 -9.85
N ILE A 74 9.91 7.95 -8.70
CA ILE A 74 9.97 9.09 -7.77
C ILE A 74 11.25 9.00 -6.97
N GLU A 75 12.07 10.03 -7.06
CA GLU A 75 13.33 10.08 -6.33
C GLU A 75 13.09 10.28 -4.83
N PRO A 76 13.94 9.69 -3.98
CA PRO A 76 13.86 9.91 -2.54
C PRO A 76 14.09 11.39 -2.22
N ASP A 77 13.46 11.87 -1.14
CA ASP A 77 13.66 13.19 -0.59
C ASP A 77 15.16 13.42 -0.31
N GLU A 78 15.65 14.62 -0.53
CA GLU A 78 17.05 15.00 -0.25
C GLU A 78 17.48 14.66 1.17
N ARG A 79 16.61 14.86 2.14
CA ARG A 79 16.89 14.50 3.54
C ARG A 79 17.14 13.01 3.71
N TYR A 80 16.42 12.21 2.96
CA TYR A 80 16.60 10.76 2.97
C TYR A 80 17.90 10.36 2.31
N ARG A 81 18.26 11.01 1.21
CA ARG A 81 19.55 10.79 0.53
C ARG A 81 20.71 11.15 1.42
N GLU A 82 20.68 12.33 2.05
CA GLU A 82 21.71 12.77 2.98
C GLU A 82 21.89 11.78 4.13
N ARG A 83 20.79 11.29 4.68
CA ARG A 83 20.83 10.32 5.76
C ARG A 83 21.43 8.99 5.30
N ALA A 84 21.06 8.52 4.11
CA ALA A 84 21.61 7.31 3.53
C ALA A 84 23.11 7.45 3.24
N GLU A 85 23.53 8.60 2.71
CA GLU A 85 24.93 8.90 2.46
C GLU A 85 25.75 8.97 3.75
N ARG A 86 25.21 9.59 4.79
CA ARG A 86 25.85 9.63 6.11
C ARG A 86 26.05 8.24 6.69
N LEU A 87 25.04 7.38 6.57
CA LEU A 87 25.14 5.99 7.02
C LEU A 87 26.19 5.22 6.23
N LYS A 88 26.26 5.41 4.92
CA LYS A 88 27.28 4.79 4.08
C LYS A 88 28.68 5.26 4.46
N LYS A 89 28.87 6.55 4.69
CA LYS A 89 30.15 7.10 5.11
C LYS A 89 30.58 6.59 6.48
N ALA A 90 29.62 6.49 7.41
CA ALA A 90 29.89 5.96 8.73
C ALA A 90 30.31 4.49 8.66
N GLN A 91 29.64 3.69 7.83
CA GLN A 91 30.00 2.27 7.64
C GLN A 91 31.34 2.12 6.94
N ALA A 92 31.64 2.96 5.96
CA ALA A 92 32.93 2.95 5.28
C ALA A 92 34.06 3.37 6.23
N GLY A 93 33.82 4.33 7.13
CA GLY A 93 34.77 4.72 8.14
C GLY A 93 35.04 3.66 9.19
N GLU A 94 34.04 2.85 9.51
CA GLU A 94 34.19 1.75 10.48
C GLU A 94 34.93 0.54 9.92
N SER A 95 34.97 0.40 8.62
CA SER A 95 35.65 -0.74 7.99
C SER A 95 37.16 -0.56 7.81
N GLU A 96 37.70 0.56 8.21
CA GLU A 96 39.14 0.80 8.30
C GLU A 96 39.62 0.48 9.72
#